data_247509919d7aa573154bd03e0f42d43b
#
_entry.id   247509919d7aa573154bd03e0f42d43b
#
_cell.length_a   1.000
_cell.length_b   1.000
_cell.length_c   1.000
_cell.angle_alpha   90.00
_cell.angle_beta   90.00
_cell.angle_gamma   90.00
#
_symmetry.space_group_name_H-M   'P 1'
#
loop_
_entity.id
_entity.type
_entity.pdbx_description
1 polymer ?
#
loop_
_entity_poly.entity_id
_entity_poly.type
_entity_poly.pdbx_seq_one_letter_code
_entity_poly.pdbx_strand_id
1 'polypeptide(L)'
;MLTYNELTKNDAIRTYIIRADESLGALGFTEHSFAHVTHVAETAGYILKTLGHDERTIELAKIAGYLHDIGNLVNRKDHAQSGAVMAWSILNDMGCDAAELATIVTAIGNHDEGTGVPVNTVAAAMILADKADVRRSRVRNNDVSTFDIHDRVNYSVKKSVLKINEDKTIVK
;
A
#
# COMPACT_ATOMS: atom_id res chain seq x y z
N MET A 1 -8.37 -12.43 16.49
CA MET A 1 -7.44 -12.11 15.39
C MET A 1 -7.93 -10.84 14.70
N LEU A 2 -7.07 -9.86 14.57
CA LEU A 2 -7.36 -8.58 13.93
C LEU A 2 -7.67 -8.77 12.43
N THR A 3 -8.67 -8.05 11.92
CA THR A 3 -9.11 -8.17 10.53
C THR A 3 -8.98 -6.86 9.76
N TYR A 4 -8.85 -6.95 8.44
CA TYR A 4 -8.88 -5.82 7.53
C TYR A 4 -10.17 -4.98 7.69
N ASN A 5 -11.31 -5.66 7.87
CA ASN A 5 -12.60 -4.99 8.07
C ASN A 5 -12.65 -4.17 9.38
N GLU A 6 -11.97 -4.60 10.44
CA GLU A 6 -11.86 -3.81 11.68
C GLU A 6 -10.98 -2.58 11.46
N LEU A 7 -9.85 -2.73 10.74
CA LEU A 7 -8.98 -1.60 10.41
C LEU A 7 -9.69 -0.51 9.61
N THR A 8 -10.45 -0.90 8.58
CA THR A 8 -11.15 0.07 7.72
C THR A 8 -12.20 0.89 8.45
N LYS A 9 -12.65 0.43 9.61
CA LYS A 9 -13.62 1.12 10.49
C LYS A 9 -12.97 1.92 11.62
N ASN A 10 -11.65 1.81 11.79
CA ASN A 10 -10.95 2.53 12.84
C ASN A 10 -10.79 4.01 12.47
N ASP A 11 -11.40 4.89 13.27
CA ASP A 11 -11.45 6.34 12.99
C ASP A 11 -10.06 7.00 13.02
N ALA A 12 -9.15 6.51 13.87
CA ALA A 12 -7.79 7.03 13.94
C ALA A 12 -7.01 6.71 12.67
N ILE A 13 -7.04 5.45 12.21
CA ILE A 13 -6.42 5.02 10.95
C ILE A 13 -6.98 5.83 9.78
N ARG A 14 -8.30 5.96 9.70
CA ARG A 14 -8.95 6.73 8.65
C ARG A 14 -8.49 8.20 8.65
N THR A 15 -8.41 8.80 9.82
CA THR A 15 -7.93 10.17 9.97
C THR A 15 -6.48 10.30 9.50
N TYR A 16 -5.61 9.36 9.87
CA TYR A 16 -4.20 9.40 9.48
C TYR A 16 -4.01 9.25 7.97
N ILE A 17 -4.77 8.38 7.31
CA ILE A 17 -4.74 8.24 5.84
C ILE A 17 -5.18 9.54 5.16
N ILE A 18 -6.27 10.18 5.63
CA ILE A 18 -6.72 11.47 5.09
C ILE A 18 -5.62 12.53 5.22
N ARG A 19 -5.03 12.67 6.41
CA ARG A 19 -4.01 13.69 6.66
C ARG A 19 -2.69 13.42 5.92
N ALA A 20 -2.32 12.16 5.75
CA ALA A 20 -1.17 11.77 4.92
C ALA A 20 -1.39 12.20 3.46
N ASP A 21 -2.57 11.92 2.90
CA ASP A 21 -2.92 12.30 1.53
C ASP A 21 -3.02 13.83 1.33
N GLU A 22 -3.55 14.56 2.30
CA GLU A 22 -3.56 16.03 2.31
C GLU A 22 -2.13 16.60 2.31
N SER A 23 -1.24 16.03 3.11
CA SER A 23 0.18 16.41 3.18
C SER A 23 0.88 16.22 1.84
N LEU A 24 0.68 15.05 1.21
CA LEU A 24 1.21 14.77 -0.12
C LEU A 24 0.65 15.71 -1.18
N GLY A 25 -0.65 16.01 -1.11
CA GLY A 25 -1.29 16.97 -2.00
C GLY A 25 -0.70 18.37 -1.89
N ALA A 26 -0.42 18.84 -0.67
CA ALA A 26 0.22 20.13 -0.43
C ALA A 26 1.65 20.21 -0.99
N LEU A 27 2.34 19.07 -1.09
CA LEU A 27 3.68 18.95 -1.66
C LEU A 27 3.69 18.69 -3.18
N GLY A 28 2.50 18.52 -3.80
CA GLY A 28 2.37 18.29 -5.24
C GLY A 28 2.49 16.84 -5.68
N PHE A 29 2.54 15.88 -4.76
CA PHE A 29 2.59 14.46 -5.08
C PHE A 29 1.25 13.91 -5.58
N THR A 30 1.29 12.79 -6.28
CA THR A 30 0.12 12.03 -6.74
C THR A 30 -0.78 11.59 -5.59
N GLU A 31 -2.00 11.19 -5.90
CA GLU A 31 -3.02 10.78 -4.93
C GLU A 31 -2.63 9.48 -4.21
N HIS A 32 -2.72 9.48 -2.87
CA HIS A 32 -2.50 8.35 -1.97
C HIS A 32 -3.66 8.22 -0.96
N SER A 33 -4.88 8.49 -1.44
CA SER A 33 -6.12 8.46 -0.65
C SER A 33 -6.62 7.03 -0.40
N PHE A 34 -7.81 6.92 0.17
CA PHE A 34 -8.52 5.64 0.30
C PHE A 34 -8.65 4.87 -1.00
N ALA A 35 -8.77 5.57 -2.14
CA ALA A 35 -8.87 4.88 -3.44
C ALA A 35 -7.60 4.09 -3.72
N HIS A 36 -6.42 4.64 -3.43
CA HIS A 36 -5.15 3.96 -3.59
C HIS A 36 -4.97 2.82 -2.56
N VAL A 37 -5.02 3.13 -1.27
CA VAL A 37 -4.70 2.13 -0.24
C VAL A 37 -5.68 0.96 -0.21
N THR A 38 -6.97 1.20 -0.53
CA THR A 38 -7.97 0.12 -0.69
C THR A 38 -7.67 -0.72 -1.92
N HIS A 39 -7.32 -0.09 -3.04
CA HIS A 39 -6.95 -0.82 -4.26
C HIS A 39 -5.72 -1.71 -4.03
N VAL A 40 -4.70 -1.19 -3.36
CA VAL A 40 -3.49 -1.95 -3.00
C VAL A 40 -3.85 -3.13 -2.09
N ALA A 41 -4.65 -2.91 -1.05
CA ALA A 41 -5.09 -3.97 -0.14
C ALA A 41 -5.83 -5.10 -0.87
N GLU A 42 -6.83 -4.76 -1.67
CA GLU A 42 -7.64 -5.76 -2.39
C GLU A 42 -6.82 -6.48 -3.47
N THR A 43 -5.93 -5.77 -4.16
CA THR A 43 -5.06 -6.37 -5.18
C THR A 43 -4.02 -7.31 -4.56
N ALA A 44 -3.41 -6.94 -3.43
CA ALA A 44 -2.48 -7.82 -2.70
C ALA A 44 -3.20 -9.10 -2.23
N GLY A 45 -4.39 -8.97 -1.68
CA GLY A 45 -5.25 -10.10 -1.32
C GLY A 45 -5.59 -10.98 -2.53
N TYR A 46 -5.97 -10.38 -3.66
CA TYR A 46 -6.24 -11.08 -4.90
C TYR A 46 -5.02 -11.89 -5.42
N ILE A 47 -3.83 -11.30 -5.38
CA ILE A 47 -2.60 -11.98 -5.78
C ILE A 47 -2.40 -13.25 -4.95
N LEU A 48 -2.41 -13.15 -3.62
CA LEU A 48 -2.17 -14.28 -2.73
C LEU A 48 -3.26 -15.34 -2.83
N LYS A 49 -4.53 -14.94 -2.93
CA LYS A 49 -5.65 -15.84 -3.15
C LYS A 49 -5.49 -16.64 -4.45
N THR A 50 -5.12 -15.99 -5.53
CA THR A 50 -4.92 -16.64 -6.84
C THR A 50 -3.73 -17.61 -6.80
N LEU A 51 -2.69 -17.29 -6.03
CA LEU A 51 -1.53 -18.15 -5.83
C LEU A 51 -1.81 -19.33 -4.88
N GLY A 52 -2.95 -19.33 -4.16
CA GLY A 52 -3.39 -20.44 -3.31
C GLY A 52 -2.87 -20.34 -1.87
N HIS A 53 -2.55 -19.15 -1.40
CA HIS A 53 -2.21 -18.92 0.00
C HIS A 53 -3.42 -19.05 0.92
N ASP A 54 -3.18 -19.34 2.20
CA ASP A 54 -4.23 -19.42 3.21
C ASP A 54 -4.91 -18.07 3.49
N GLU A 55 -6.14 -18.12 4.00
CA GLU A 55 -6.97 -16.92 4.23
C GLU A 55 -6.30 -15.93 5.21
N ARG A 56 -5.48 -16.42 6.16
CA ARG A 56 -4.82 -15.53 7.11
C ARG A 56 -3.69 -14.75 6.46
N THR A 57 -2.88 -15.38 5.64
CA THR A 57 -1.83 -14.71 4.86
C THR A 57 -2.43 -13.67 3.90
N ILE A 58 -3.57 -13.98 3.28
CA ILE A 58 -4.34 -13.04 2.44
C ILE A 58 -4.77 -11.83 3.26
N GLU A 59 -5.32 -12.04 4.44
CA GLU A 59 -5.77 -10.97 5.35
C GLU A 59 -4.61 -10.06 5.79
N LEU A 60 -3.45 -10.63 6.14
CA LEU A 60 -2.25 -9.86 6.47
C LEU A 60 -1.78 -8.98 5.32
N ALA A 61 -1.86 -9.48 4.08
CA ALA A 61 -1.52 -8.68 2.91
C ALA A 61 -2.48 -7.50 2.68
N LYS A 62 -3.78 -7.70 2.93
CA LYS A 62 -4.76 -6.60 2.89
C LYS A 62 -4.47 -5.55 3.96
N ILE A 63 -4.17 -5.97 5.17
CA ILE A 63 -3.81 -5.07 6.28
C ILE A 63 -2.56 -4.27 5.93
N ALA A 64 -1.49 -4.93 5.46
CA ALA A 64 -0.26 -4.28 5.06
C ALA A 64 -0.50 -3.27 3.92
N GLY A 65 -1.23 -3.67 2.89
CA GLY A 65 -1.57 -2.80 1.75
C GLY A 65 -2.41 -1.58 2.14
N TYR A 66 -3.28 -1.70 3.14
CA TYR A 66 -4.08 -0.57 3.60
C TYR A 66 -3.27 0.45 4.43
N LEU A 67 -2.22 0.00 5.11
CA LEU A 67 -1.40 0.83 5.99
C LEU A 67 -0.07 1.26 5.38
N HIS A 68 0.34 0.75 4.20
CA HIS A 68 1.70 0.90 3.68
C HIS A 68 2.17 2.35 3.60
N ASP A 69 1.29 3.25 3.23
CA ASP A 69 1.56 4.66 3.00
C ASP A 69 1.26 5.58 4.20
N ILE A 70 0.85 5.03 5.35
CA ILE A 70 0.45 5.82 6.53
C ILE A 70 1.59 6.72 7.04
N GLY A 71 2.83 6.36 6.77
CA GLY A 71 4.02 7.12 7.15
C GLY A 71 4.17 8.46 6.43
N ASN A 72 3.47 8.66 5.30
CA ASN A 72 3.38 9.96 4.65
C ASN A 72 2.73 11.05 5.54
N LEU A 73 2.07 10.65 6.62
CA LEU A 73 1.62 11.58 7.67
C LEU A 73 2.80 12.31 8.33
N VAL A 74 3.94 11.63 8.46
CA VAL A 74 5.16 12.18 9.09
C VAL A 74 6.00 12.92 8.05
N ASN A 75 6.37 12.24 6.97
CA ASN A 75 7.14 12.81 5.86
C ASN A 75 7.12 11.86 4.66
N ARG A 76 7.23 12.38 3.43
CA ARG A 76 7.42 11.56 2.23
C ARG A 76 8.74 10.80 2.25
N LYS A 77 9.83 11.48 2.69
CA LYS A 77 11.12 10.83 2.86
C LYS A 77 11.03 9.81 4.00
N ASP A 78 11.51 8.61 3.75
CA ASP A 78 11.51 7.49 4.71
C ASP A 78 10.10 7.11 5.21
N HIS A 79 9.05 7.35 4.38
CA HIS A 79 7.66 7.05 4.74
C HIS A 79 7.41 5.55 4.98
N ALA A 80 8.16 4.66 4.34
CA ALA A 80 8.06 3.23 4.58
C ALA A 80 8.50 2.89 6.01
N GLN A 81 9.60 3.47 6.50
CA GLN A 81 10.10 3.23 7.85
C GLN A 81 9.21 3.87 8.91
N SER A 82 8.81 5.14 8.73
CA SER A 82 7.88 5.78 9.66
C SER A 82 6.52 5.10 9.65
N GLY A 83 6.04 4.66 8.49
CA GLY A 83 4.80 3.89 8.34
C GLY A 83 4.85 2.55 9.06
N ALA A 84 5.97 1.82 8.97
CA ALA A 84 6.16 0.58 9.69
C ALA A 84 6.11 0.76 11.22
N VAL A 85 6.73 1.82 11.74
CA VAL A 85 6.70 2.15 13.18
C VAL A 85 5.30 2.57 13.61
N MET A 86 4.60 3.39 12.83
CA MET A 86 3.22 3.77 13.11
C MET A 86 2.28 2.56 13.09
N ALA A 87 2.39 1.72 12.07
CA ALA A 87 1.60 0.49 11.96
C ALA A 87 1.87 -0.45 13.14
N TRP A 88 3.14 -0.59 13.57
CA TRP A 88 3.48 -1.37 14.75
C TRP A 88 2.73 -0.87 15.98
N SER A 89 2.76 0.42 16.27
CA SER A 89 2.08 0.99 17.44
C SER A 89 0.57 0.76 17.38
N ILE A 90 -0.06 1.10 16.25
CA ILE A 90 -1.51 0.99 16.07
C ILE A 90 -1.97 -0.47 16.20
N LEU A 91 -1.31 -1.39 15.50
CA LEU A 91 -1.71 -2.81 15.49
C LEU A 91 -1.43 -3.49 16.82
N ASN A 92 -0.35 -3.13 17.52
CA ASN A 92 -0.06 -3.61 18.88
C ASN A 92 -1.15 -3.17 19.85
N ASP A 93 -1.57 -1.91 19.81
CA ASP A 93 -2.64 -1.39 20.65
C ASP A 93 -4.00 -2.04 20.34
N MET A 94 -4.19 -2.50 19.11
CA MET A 94 -5.37 -3.28 18.69
C MET A 94 -5.25 -4.78 19.02
N GLY A 95 -4.18 -5.22 19.68
CA GLY A 95 -4.00 -6.60 20.13
C GLY A 95 -3.60 -7.58 19.01
N CYS A 96 -2.88 -7.11 17.98
CA CYS A 96 -2.35 -7.97 16.94
C CYS A 96 -1.32 -8.96 17.50
N ASP A 97 -1.36 -10.21 17.04
CA ASP A 97 -0.35 -11.21 17.39
C ASP A 97 1.05 -10.76 16.94
N ALA A 98 2.07 -11.03 17.75
CA ALA A 98 3.42 -10.52 17.52
C ALA A 98 4.05 -11.04 16.22
N ALA A 99 3.79 -12.29 15.80
CA ALA A 99 4.34 -12.85 14.58
C ALA A 99 3.64 -12.24 13.32
N GLU A 100 2.33 -12.05 13.42
CA GLU A 100 1.55 -11.36 12.38
C GLU A 100 1.97 -9.89 12.25
N LEU A 101 2.11 -9.23 13.38
CA LEU A 101 2.58 -7.84 13.46
C LEU A 101 3.96 -7.68 12.80
N ALA A 102 4.90 -8.57 13.13
CA ALA A 102 6.23 -8.57 12.52
C ALA A 102 6.16 -8.74 10.99
N THR A 103 5.28 -9.61 10.49
CA THR A 103 5.07 -9.84 9.06
C THR A 103 4.57 -8.58 8.35
N ILE A 104 3.55 -7.91 8.93
CA ILE A 104 2.96 -6.68 8.37
C ILE A 104 3.98 -5.53 8.38
N VAL A 105 4.62 -5.30 9.52
CA VAL A 105 5.59 -4.20 9.69
C VAL A 105 6.79 -4.37 8.76
N THR A 106 7.29 -5.60 8.61
CA THR A 106 8.38 -5.90 7.69
C THR A 106 7.96 -5.64 6.23
N ALA A 107 6.72 -5.99 5.86
CA ALA A 107 6.21 -5.69 4.53
C ALA A 107 6.14 -4.17 4.29
N ILE A 108 5.56 -3.41 5.22
CA ILE A 108 5.45 -1.95 5.13
C ILE A 108 6.83 -1.30 5.04
N GLY A 109 7.78 -1.68 5.91
CA GLY A 109 9.11 -1.07 5.97
C GLY A 109 9.98 -1.32 4.73
N ASN A 110 9.62 -2.30 3.90
CA ASN A 110 10.40 -2.72 2.73
C ASN A 110 9.66 -2.49 1.39
N HIS A 111 8.68 -1.59 1.32
CA HIS A 111 7.90 -1.41 0.09
C HIS A 111 8.41 -0.31 -0.83
N ASP A 112 9.12 0.70 -0.31
CA ASP A 112 9.53 1.88 -1.08
C ASP A 112 10.57 1.55 -2.14
N GLU A 113 10.48 2.21 -3.29
CA GLU A 113 11.27 1.92 -4.50
C GLU A 113 12.78 2.02 -4.29
N GLY A 114 13.21 2.96 -3.44
CA GLY A 114 14.63 3.23 -3.18
C GLY A 114 15.33 2.15 -2.36
N THR A 115 14.59 1.44 -1.51
CA THR A 115 15.15 0.51 -0.50
C THR A 115 14.35 -0.80 -0.38
N GLY A 116 13.28 -0.95 -1.16
CA GLY A 116 12.34 -2.04 -1.03
C GLY A 116 12.89 -3.39 -1.48
N VAL A 117 12.64 -4.40 -0.67
CA VAL A 117 12.95 -5.80 -0.99
C VAL A 117 11.77 -6.66 -0.55
N PRO A 118 11.27 -7.58 -1.39
CA PRO A 118 10.17 -8.48 -1.03
C PRO A 118 10.65 -9.56 -0.05
N VAL A 119 10.84 -9.18 1.21
CA VAL A 119 11.43 -10.02 2.27
C VAL A 119 10.52 -11.15 2.75
N ASN A 120 9.22 -11.07 2.46
CA ASN A 120 8.24 -12.13 2.71
C ASN A 120 7.14 -12.09 1.66
N THR A 121 6.25 -13.08 1.66
CA THR A 121 5.16 -13.23 0.68
C THR A 121 4.18 -12.06 0.72
N VAL A 122 3.89 -11.54 1.92
CA VAL A 122 3.01 -10.37 2.11
C VAL A 122 3.64 -9.13 1.49
N ALA A 123 4.94 -8.91 1.73
CA ALA A 123 5.70 -7.81 1.12
C ALA A 123 5.68 -7.90 -0.41
N ALA A 124 5.95 -9.09 -0.96
CA ALA A 124 5.95 -9.30 -2.41
C ALA A 124 4.60 -8.95 -3.05
N ALA A 125 3.49 -9.45 -2.48
CA ALA A 125 2.16 -9.17 -2.98
C ALA A 125 1.78 -7.68 -2.87
N MET A 126 2.12 -7.04 -1.75
CA MET A 126 1.84 -5.64 -1.50
C MET A 126 2.64 -4.73 -2.45
N ILE A 127 3.94 -4.98 -2.64
CA ILE A 127 4.79 -4.21 -3.58
C ILE A 127 4.24 -4.32 -5.01
N LEU A 128 3.87 -5.52 -5.46
CA LEU A 128 3.27 -5.71 -6.78
C LEU A 128 1.95 -4.95 -6.92
N ALA A 129 1.11 -4.99 -5.90
CA ALA A 129 -0.18 -4.32 -5.88
C ALA A 129 -0.03 -2.78 -5.93
N ASP A 130 0.88 -2.23 -5.14
CA ASP A 130 1.18 -0.80 -5.12
C ASP A 130 1.70 -0.33 -6.49
N LYS A 131 2.70 -1.00 -7.04
CA LYS A 131 3.27 -0.65 -8.35
C LYS A 131 2.32 -0.89 -9.53
N ALA A 132 1.27 -1.68 -9.35
CA ALA A 132 0.21 -1.89 -10.35
C ALA A 132 -0.86 -0.79 -10.34
N ASP A 133 -1.01 0.00 -9.28
CA ASP A 133 -1.99 1.10 -9.23
C ASP A 133 -1.49 2.34 -9.97
N VAL A 134 -1.41 2.22 -11.28
CA VAL A 134 -1.01 3.29 -12.19
C VAL A 134 -2.24 3.78 -12.96
N ARG A 135 -2.65 5.02 -12.72
CA ARG A 135 -3.84 5.61 -13.36
C ARG A 135 -3.78 7.14 -13.40
N ARG A 136 -4.27 7.70 -14.50
CA ARG A 136 -4.29 9.15 -14.73
C ARG A 136 -4.98 9.94 -13.61
N SER A 137 -6.01 9.39 -12.99
CA SER A 137 -6.76 10.04 -11.92
C SER A 137 -5.96 10.27 -10.63
N ARG A 138 -4.76 9.66 -10.48
CA ARG A 138 -3.86 9.94 -9.37
C ARG A 138 -3.10 11.26 -9.53
N VAL A 139 -2.97 11.77 -10.76
CA VAL A 139 -2.22 13.02 -11.03
C VAL A 139 -3.04 14.21 -10.55
N ARG A 140 -2.46 15.01 -9.67
CA ARG A 140 -3.06 16.25 -9.13
C ARG A 140 -2.51 17.51 -9.82
N ASN A 141 -1.28 17.41 -10.34
CA ASN A 141 -0.63 18.49 -11.03
C ASN A 141 -1.35 18.79 -12.36
N ASN A 142 -1.69 20.05 -12.60
CA ASN A 142 -2.37 20.49 -13.82
C ASN A 142 -1.41 21.06 -14.88
N ASP A 143 -0.13 21.24 -14.52
CA ASP A 143 0.89 21.75 -15.42
C ASP A 143 1.82 20.63 -15.89
N VAL A 144 1.58 20.15 -17.09
CA VAL A 144 2.35 19.06 -17.72
C VAL A 144 3.85 19.38 -17.82
N SER A 145 4.22 20.67 -17.89
CA SER A 145 5.62 21.08 -17.99
C SER A 145 6.42 20.81 -16.70
N THR A 146 5.72 20.72 -15.55
CA THR A 146 6.31 20.49 -14.23
C THR A 146 6.14 19.06 -13.74
N PHE A 147 5.63 18.15 -14.57
CA PHE A 147 5.44 16.74 -14.22
C PHE A 147 6.74 16.07 -13.82
N ASP A 148 6.75 15.46 -12.64
CA ASP A 148 7.80 14.53 -12.25
C ASP A 148 7.63 13.16 -12.95
N ILE A 149 8.47 12.18 -12.60
CA ILE A 149 8.39 10.85 -13.21
C ILE A 149 7.08 10.13 -12.86
N HIS A 150 6.57 10.30 -11.64
CA HIS A 150 5.32 9.67 -11.19
C HIS A 150 4.11 10.28 -11.89
N ASP A 151 4.08 11.60 -12.03
CA ASP A 151 3.05 12.29 -12.81
C ASP A 151 3.02 11.80 -14.25
N ARG A 152 4.19 11.74 -14.91
CA ARG A 152 4.31 11.30 -16.31
C ARG A 152 3.82 9.87 -16.50
N VAL A 153 4.24 8.95 -15.64
CA VAL A 153 3.83 7.55 -15.70
C VAL A 153 2.33 7.43 -15.50
N ASN A 154 1.79 7.99 -14.42
CA ASN A 154 0.36 7.92 -14.11
C ASN A 154 -0.49 8.60 -15.21
N TYR A 155 -0.09 9.78 -15.69
CA TYR A 155 -0.83 10.51 -16.72
C TYR A 155 -0.92 9.76 -18.04
N SER A 156 0.10 8.98 -18.38
CA SER A 156 0.16 8.21 -19.64
C SER A 156 -0.75 6.97 -19.63
N VAL A 157 -1.19 6.51 -18.45
CA VAL A 157 -1.96 5.28 -18.31
C VAL A 157 -3.46 5.57 -18.21
N LYS A 158 -4.23 5.04 -19.17
CA LYS A 158 -5.70 5.10 -19.13
C LYS A 158 -6.31 3.99 -18.28
N LYS A 159 -5.68 2.82 -18.27
CA LYS A 159 -6.14 1.64 -17.53
C LYS A 159 -4.95 0.74 -17.21
N SER A 160 -4.82 0.34 -15.96
CA SER A 160 -3.92 -0.71 -15.49
C SER A 160 -4.73 -1.93 -15.10
N VAL A 161 -4.26 -3.13 -15.45
CA VAL A 161 -4.89 -4.40 -15.10
C VAL A 161 -3.79 -5.38 -14.74
N LEU A 162 -3.82 -5.87 -13.51
CA LEU A 162 -2.93 -6.95 -13.07
C LEU A 162 -3.57 -8.30 -13.42
N LYS A 163 -2.82 -9.17 -14.09
CA LYS A 163 -3.24 -10.54 -14.44
C LYS A 163 -2.17 -11.53 -14.01
N ILE A 164 -2.60 -12.65 -13.49
CA ILE A 164 -1.75 -13.82 -13.19
C ILE A 164 -2.09 -14.88 -14.22
N ASN A 165 -1.08 -15.48 -14.88
CA ASN A 165 -1.29 -16.53 -15.87
C ASN A 165 -1.76 -17.84 -15.20
N GLU A 166 -2.28 -18.79 -16.00
CA GLU A 166 -2.88 -20.03 -15.49
C GLU A 166 -1.90 -20.90 -14.72
N ASP A 167 -0.64 -20.96 -15.16
CA ASP A 167 0.44 -21.71 -14.49
C ASP A 167 1.08 -20.94 -13.31
N LYS A 168 0.59 -19.72 -13.03
CA LYS A 168 1.00 -18.88 -11.89
C LYS A 168 2.49 -18.50 -11.85
N THR A 169 3.13 -18.49 -13.01
CA THR A 169 4.56 -18.18 -13.14
C THR A 169 4.83 -16.73 -13.56
N ILE A 170 3.82 -16.04 -14.11
CA ILE A 170 3.95 -14.67 -14.64
C ILE A 170 2.80 -13.79 -14.12
N VAL A 171 3.17 -12.62 -13.61
CA VAL A 171 2.25 -11.50 -13.33
C VAL A 171 2.40 -10.47 -14.44
N LYS A 172 1.28 -10.08 -15.07
CA LYS A 172 1.24 -9.09 -16.15
C LYS A 172 0.29 -7.97 -15.82
#